data_3b09789c29cc096fb79e19b5d5f7bb99
#
_entry.id   3b09789c29cc096fb79e19b5d5f7bb99
#
_cell.length_a   1.000
_cell.length_b   1.000
_cell.length_c   1.000
_cell.angle_alpha   90.00
_cell.angle_beta   90.00
_cell.angle_gamma   90.00
#
_symmetry.space_group_name_H-M   'P 1'
#
loop_
_entity.id
_entity.type
_entity.pdbx_description
1 polymer ?
#
loop_
_entity_poly.entity_id
_entity_poly.type
_entity_poly.pdbx_seq_one_letter_code
_entity_poly.pdbx_strand_id
1 'polypeptide(L)'
;MNAQSVMNSSKNLSTDLICIGETLIDFIGTQIEAPISETKDYHRYLGGSPTNVAMNMARLGMNVAMISSVGDDGFGDYMLSRFEEAGIDTQYMYRAPQTPSTVIFINNTAGTPEFIAYRGADK
;
A
#
# COMPACT_ATOMS: atom_id res chain seq x y z
N MET A 1 12.87 -27.82 20.93
CA MET A 1 12.73 -26.43 20.48
C MET A 1 13.97 -25.67 20.93
N ASN A 2 14.68 -25.01 20.01
CA ASN A 2 15.85 -24.22 20.37
C ASN A 2 15.47 -22.78 20.76
N ALA A 3 16.39 -22.04 21.35
CA ALA A 3 16.16 -20.68 21.80
C ALA A 3 15.74 -19.73 20.64
N GLN A 4 16.27 -19.94 19.45
CA GLN A 4 15.97 -19.15 18.28
C GLN A 4 14.50 -19.30 17.84
N SER A 5 13.96 -20.52 17.87
CA SER A 5 12.56 -20.77 17.55
C SER A 5 11.63 -20.11 18.54
N VAL A 6 11.96 -20.13 19.83
CA VAL A 6 11.17 -19.45 20.87
C VAL A 6 11.18 -17.95 20.67
N MET A 7 12.32 -17.36 20.36
CA MET A 7 12.46 -15.92 20.11
C MET A 7 11.67 -15.50 18.88
N ASN A 8 11.71 -16.25 17.77
CA ASN A 8 10.96 -15.98 16.56
C ASN A 8 9.45 -16.06 16.80
N SER A 9 9.00 -17.06 17.54
CA SER A 9 7.59 -17.19 17.92
C SER A 9 7.12 -15.98 18.75
N SER A 10 7.93 -15.52 19.70
CA SER A 10 7.62 -14.33 20.50
C SER A 10 7.50 -13.06 19.66
N LYS A 11 8.40 -12.86 18.67
CA LYS A 11 8.32 -11.74 17.72
C LYS A 11 7.02 -11.79 16.91
N ASN A 12 6.60 -12.96 16.44
CA ASN A 12 5.40 -13.13 15.63
C ASN A 12 4.11 -12.87 16.42
N LEU A 13 4.15 -13.00 17.76
CA LEU A 13 3.01 -12.76 18.65
C LEU A 13 2.91 -11.29 19.12
N SER A 14 3.93 -10.48 18.80
CA SER A 14 4.06 -9.14 19.34
C SER A 14 3.76 -8.09 18.26
N THR A 15 2.49 -7.93 17.92
CA THR A 15 2.03 -6.87 17.02
C THR A 15 1.74 -5.61 17.84
N ASP A 16 2.40 -4.51 17.50
CA ASP A 16 2.23 -3.23 18.18
C ASP A 16 1.08 -2.41 17.61
N LEU A 17 0.83 -2.52 16.28
CA LEU A 17 -0.15 -1.72 15.57
C LEU A 17 -0.79 -2.55 14.45
N ILE A 18 -2.11 -2.46 14.35
CA ILE A 18 -2.86 -3.02 13.22
C ILE A 18 -3.50 -1.85 12.47
N CYS A 19 -3.19 -1.73 11.19
CA CYS A 19 -3.82 -0.75 10.31
C CYS A 19 -4.87 -1.45 9.45
N ILE A 20 -6.05 -0.87 9.35
CA ILE A 20 -7.18 -1.44 8.60
C ILE A 20 -7.69 -0.39 7.62
N GLY A 21 -7.81 -0.76 6.36
CA GLY A 21 -8.41 0.09 5.35
C GLY A 21 -7.80 -0.10 3.98
N GLU A 22 -7.86 0.95 3.16
CA GLU A 22 -7.49 0.89 1.76
C GLU A 22 -5.99 0.79 1.54
N THR A 23 -5.64 0.00 0.52
CA THR A 23 -4.31 -0.06 -0.10
C THR A 23 -4.51 0.10 -1.59
N LEU A 24 -3.80 1.01 -2.20
CA LEU A 24 -4.00 1.38 -3.60
C LEU A 24 -2.70 1.87 -4.24
N ILE A 25 -2.75 2.08 -5.55
CA ILE A 25 -1.66 2.65 -6.31
C ILE A 25 -2.00 4.10 -6.65
N ASP A 26 -1.09 5.02 -6.33
CA ASP A 26 -1.14 6.39 -6.82
C ASP A 26 -0.22 6.54 -8.02
N PHE A 27 -0.79 6.94 -9.16
CA PHE A 27 -0.04 7.38 -10.33
C PHE A 27 0.00 8.90 -10.34
N ILE A 28 1.16 9.46 -10.01
CA ILE A 28 1.35 10.92 -9.97
C ILE A 28 2.06 11.38 -11.24
N GLY A 29 1.48 12.36 -11.93
CA GLY A 29 2.04 12.89 -13.17
C GLY A 29 3.43 13.45 -12.97
N THR A 30 4.30 13.26 -13.97
CA THR A 30 5.67 13.81 -13.95
C THR A 30 5.75 15.21 -14.57
N GLN A 31 4.77 15.59 -15.40
CA GLN A 31 4.69 16.94 -15.95
C GLN A 31 4.13 17.91 -14.89
N ILE A 32 4.93 18.89 -14.48
CA ILE A 32 4.57 19.85 -13.43
C ILE A 32 3.53 20.84 -13.97
N GLU A 33 2.49 21.10 -13.16
CA GLU A 33 1.41 22.05 -13.46
C GLU A 33 0.63 21.73 -14.74
N ALA A 34 0.65 20.46 -15.19
CA ALA A 34 -0.16 20.01 -16.31
C ALA A 34 -1.48 19.41 -15.80
N PRO A 35 -2.63 19.70 -16.43
CA PRO A 35 -3.86 18.97 -16.12
C PRO A 35 -3.74 17.50 -16.53
N ILE A 36 -4.60 16.63 -15.98
CA ILE A 36 -4.56 15.20 -16.32
C ILE A 36 -4.70 14.99 -17.83
N SER A 37 -5.52 15.80 -18.52
CA SER A 37 -5.71 15.72 -19.97
C SER A 37 -4.43 15.91 -20.78
N GLU A 38 -3.42 16.54 -20.20
CA GLU A 38 -2.12 16.83 -20.85
C GLU A 38 -0.97 16.04 -20.23
N THR A 39 -1.21 15.35 -19.11
CA THR A 39 -0.20 14.53 -18.44
C THR A 39 0.03 13.24 -19.23
N LYS A 40 1.29 12.97 -19.58
CA LYS A 40 1.67 11.82 -20.41
C LYS A 40 2.33 10.71 -19.63
N ASP A 41 3.11 11.06 -18.59
CA ASP A 41 3.92 10.12 -17.84
C ASP A 41 3.57 10.20 -16.36
N TYR A 42 3.53 9.04 -15.72
CA TYR A 42 3.16 8.91 -14.32
C TYR A 42 4.16 8.07 -13.57
N HIS A 43 4.45 8.46 -12.34
CA HIS A 43 5.24 7.68 -11.41
C HIS A 43 4.31 6.91 -10.46
N ARG A 44 4.62 5.64 -10.22
CA ARG A 44 3.82 4.75 -9.38
C ARG A 44 4.26 4.83 -7.92
N TYR A 45 3.30 5.06 -7.02
CA TYR A 45 3.51 5.06 -5.58
C TYR A 45 2.51 4.15 -4.88
N LEU A 46 2.94 3.58 -3.77
CA LEU A 46 2.04 2.89 -2.85
C LEU A 46 1.24 3.96 -2.09
N GLY A 47 -0.08 3.85 -2.09
CA GLY A 47 -0.98 4.85 -1.49
C GLY A 47 -2.04 4.23 -0.58
N GLY A 48 -2.88 5.11 -0.06
CA GLY A 48 -3.90 4.81 0.94
C GLY A 48 -3.50 5.33 2.32
N SER A 49 -4.41 6.00 3.01
CA SER A 49 -4.11 6.59 4.33
C SER A 49 -3.62 5.57 5.35
N PRO A 50 -4.31 4.42 5.56
CA PRO A 50 -3.84 3.43 6.52
C PRO A 50 -2.52 2.77 6.07
N THR A 51 -2.30 2.64 4.78
CA THR A 51 -1.05 2.15 4.21
C THR A 51 0.12 3.06 4.56
N ASN A 52 -0.05 4.38 4.40
CA ASN A 52 0.98 5.35 4.73
C ASN A 52 1.32 5.33 6.23
N VAL A 53 0.32 5.19 7.09
CA VAL A 53 0.54 5.03 8.53
C VAL A 53 1.33 3.76 8.81
N ALA A 54 0.92 2.63 8.24
CA ALA A 54 1.59 1.33 8.44
C ALA A 54 3.06 1.40 8.03
N MET A 55 3.35 1.95 6.86
CA MET A 55 4.73 2.07 6.35
C MET A 55 5.59 2.97 7.23
N ASN A 56 5.05 4.10 7.69
CA ASN A 56 5.79 5.02 8.53
C ASN A 56 6.07 4.43 9.93
N MET A 57 5.09 3.77 10.52
CA MET A 57 5.26 3.14 11.82
C MET A 57 6.24 1.97 11.78
N ALA A 58 6.22 1.18 10.70
CA ALA A 58 7.21 0.12 10.49
C ALA A 58 8.63 0.68 10.40
N ARG A 59 8.82 1.81 9.71
CA ARG A 59 10.12 2.50 9.64
C ARG A 59 10.61 2.98 11.00
N LEU A 60 9.70 3.29 11.90
CA LEU A 60 10.02 3.70 13.27
C LEU A 60 10.28 2.51 14.19
N GLY A 61 10.26 1.29 13.68
CA GLY A 61 10.61 0.09 14.43
C GLY A 61 9.44 -0.63 15.08
N MET A 62 8.20 -0.22 14.82
CA MET A 62 7.02 -0.92 15.33
C MET A 62 6.76 -2.21 14.55
N ASN A 63 6.23 -3.21 15.22
CA ASN A 63 5.69 -4.42 14.61
C ASN A 63 4.26 -4.13 14.13
N VAL A 64 4.09 -4.00 12.82
CA VAL A 64 2.84 -3.57 12.20
C VAL A 64 2.23 -4.72 11.40
N ALA A 65 0.92 -4.89 11.51
CA ALA A 65 0.12 -5.73 10.63
C ALA A 65 -0.84 -4.85 9.81
N MET A 66 -1.13 -5.29 8.59
CA MET A 66 -2.07 -4.60 7.70
C MET A 66 -3.24 -5.52 7.36
N ILE A 67 -4.45 -5.01 7.51
CA ILE A 67 -5.68 -5.66 7.08
C ILE A 67 -6.24 -4.85 5.92
N SER A 68 -6.20 -5.40 4.73
CA SER A 68 -6.65 -4.72 3.52
C SER A 68 -6.93 -5.75 2.41
N SER A 69 -7.27 -5.25 1.24
CA SER A 69 -7.52 -6.06 0.05
C SER A 69 -6.81 -5.46 -1.14
N VAL A 70 -6.19 -6.30 -1.94
CA VAL A 70 -5.55 -5.95 -3.21
C VAL A 70 -6.10 -6.84 -4.31
N GLY A 71 -5.95 -6.43 -5.56
CA GLY A 71 -6.33 -7.25 -6.69
C GLY A 71 -5.37 -8.43 -6.89
N ASP A 72 -5.85 -9.47 -7.55
CA ASP A 72 -5.02 -10.58 -7.98
C ASP A 72 -4.38 -10.23 -9.32
N ASP A 73 -3.50 -9.24 -9.29
CA ASP A 73 -2.83 -8.66 -10.46
C ASP A 73 -1.41 -8.20 -10.11
N GLY A 74 -0.70 -7.68 -11.10
CA GLY A 74 0.68 -7.19 -10.90
C GLY A 74 0.79 -6.03 -9.92
N PHE A 75 -0.24 -5.20 -9.78
CA PHE A 75 -0.26 -4.15 -8.75
C PHE A 75 -0.44 -4.73 -7.35
N GLY A 76 -1.27 -5.76 -7.22
CA GLY A 76 -1.38 -6.51 -5.96
C GLY A 76 -0.05 -7.12 -5.55
N ASP A 77 0.67 -7.72 -6.49
CA ASP A 77 2.02 -8.27 -6.24
C ASP A 77 2.98 -7.18 -5.76
N TYR A 78 2.96 -6.03 -6.41
CA TYR A 78 3.81 -4.91 -6.04
C TYR A 78 3.49 -4.41 -4.63
N MET A 79 2.23 -4.21 -4.31
CA MET A 79 1.81 -3.72 -2.99
C MET A 79 2.22 -4.68 -1.88
N LEU A 80 1.97 -5.98 -2.07
CA LEU A 80 2.37 -7.00 -1.09
C LEU A 80 3.88 -7.04 -0.90
N SER A 81 4.67 -6.97 -1.99
CA SER A 81 6.13 -6.97 -1.88
C SER A 81 6.65 -5.74 -1.11
N ARG A 82 6.01 -4.58 -1.29
CA ARG A 82 6.39 -3.38 -0.54
C ARG A 82 6.14 -3.52 0.95
N PHE A 83 5.02 -4.14 1.34
CA PHE A 83 4.74 -4.42 2.74
C PHE A 83 5.74 -5.42 3.33
N GLU A 84 6.04 -6.49 2.60
CA GLU A 84 7.00 -7.50 3.04
C GLU A 84 8.41 -6.93 3.22
N GLU A 85 8.86 -6.10 2.28
CA GLU A 85 10.15 -5.39 2.38
C GLU A 85 10.24 -4.50 3.60
N ALA A 86 9.12 -3.89 4.00
CA ALA A 86 9.05 -3.04 5.18
C ALA A 86 8.91 -3.83 6.49
N GLY A 87 8.79 -5.16 6.43
CA GLY A 87 8.59 -6.02 7.59
C GLY A 87 7.18 -5.99 8.15
N ILE A 88 6.20 -5.54 7.37
CA ILE A 88 4.80 -5.51 7.77
C ILE A 88 4.20 -6.91 7.60
N ASP A 89 3.44 -7.35 8.59
CA ASP A 89 2.73 -8.62 8.56
C ASP A 89 1.58 -8.54 7.56
N THR A 90 1.64 -9.38 6.52
CA THR A 90 0.67 -9.41 5.42
C THR A 90 -0.30 -10.59 5.49
N GLN A 91 -0.30 -11.37 6.59
CA GLN A 91 -1.16 -12.55 6.69
C GLN A 91 -2.66 -12.23 6.62
N TYR A 92 -3.05 -10.99 6.90
CA TYR A 92 -4.44 -10.51 6.84
C TYR A 92 -4.75 -9.70 5.57
N MET A 93 -3.85 -9.71 4.61
CA MET A 93 -4.08 -9.11 3.30
C MET A 93 -4.83 -10.09 2.40
N TYR A 94 -5.95 -9.66 1.87
CA TYR A 94 -6.78 -10.47 0.98
C TYR A 94 -6.47 -10.14 -0.48
N ARG A 95 -6.30 -11.18 -1.29
CA ARG A 95 -6.20 -11.02 -2.75
C ARG A 95 -7.56 -11.30 -3.36
N ALA A 96 -8.22 -10.25 -3.86
CA ALA A 96 -9.56 -10.35 -4.42
C ALA A 96 -9.50 -10.95 -5.83
N PRO A 97 -10.08 -12.15 -6.05
CA PRO A 97 -10.05 -12.75 -7.39
C PRO A 97 -10.94 -11.96 -8.34
N GLN A 98 -10.50 -11.84 -9.60
CA GLN A 98 -11.24 -11.18 -10.69
C GLN A 98 -11.63 -9.72 -10.38
N THR A 99 -10.94 -9.11 -9.45
CA THR A 99 -11.17 -7.72 -9.07
C THR A 99 -9.85 -6.97 -9.21
N PRO A 100 -9.79 -5.88 -9.98
CA PRO A 100 -8.54 -5.14 -10.16
C PRO A 100 -8.14 -4.41 -8.88
N SER A 101 -6.85 -4.23 -8.70
CA SER A 101 -6.35 -3.32 -7.67
C SER A 101 -6.82 -1.90 -7.97
N THR A 102 -7.10 -1.12 -6.91
CA THR A 102 -7.48 0.27 -7.06
C THR A 102 -6.29 1.10 -7.50
N VAL A 103 -6.48 1.94 -8.51
CA VAL A 103 -5.49 2.90 -8.98
C VAL A 103 -6.10 4.30 -9.02
N ILE A 104 -5.30 5.30 -8.69
CA ILE A 104 -5.70 6.70 -8.72
C ILE A 104 -4.67 7.47 -9.55
N PHE A 105 -5.14 8.23 -10.53
CA PHE A 105 -4.31 9.13 -11.32
C PHE A 105 -4.42 10.54 -10.78
N ILE A 106 -3.28 11.17 -10.54
CA ILE A 106 -3.19 12.48 -9.89
C ILE A 106 -2.22 13.34 -10.72
N ASN A 107 -2.63 14.57 -11.02
CA ASN A 107 -1.71 15.51 -11.66
C ASN A 107 -0.76 16.15 -10.63
N ASN A 108 0.38 16.60 -11.12
CA ASN A 108 1.41 17.22 -10.29
C ASN A 108 1.25 18.73 -10.30
N THR A 109 0.65 19.28 -9.25
CA THR A 109 0.42 20.72 -9.12
C THR A 109 0.67 21.19 -7.70
N ALA A 110 1.09 22.45 -7.55
CA ALA A 110 1.18 23.12 -6.26
C ALA A 110 -0.20 23.57 -5.72
N GLY A 111 -1.20 23.66 -6.61
CA GLY A 111 -2.57 24.01 -6.25
C GLY A 111 -3.39 22.80 -5.81
N THR A 112 -4.69 22.85 -6.07
CA THR A 112 -5.60 21.70 -5.81
C THR A 112 -5.44 20.67 -6.92
N PRO A 113 -4.98 19.45 -6.62
CA PRO A 113 -4.80 18.45 -7.66
C PRO A 113 -6.13 17.90 -8.15
N GLU A 114 -6.17 17.56 -9.43
CA GLU A 114 -7.21 16.68 -9.99
C GLU A 114 -6.83 15.25 -9.69
N PHE A 115 -7.83 14.38 -9.51
CA PHE A 115 -7.60 12.96 -9.44
C PHE A 115 -8.73 12.17 -10.10
N ILE A 116 -8.39 11.02 -10.66
CA ILE A 116 -9.35 10.06 -11.23
C ILE A 116 -9.09 8.72 -10.56
N ALA A 117 -10.10 8.21 -9.86
CA ALA A 117 -10.00 6.95 -9.13
C ALA A 117 -10.71 5.82 -9.89
N TYR A 118 -9.97 4.77 -10.16
CA TYR A 118 -10.53 3.51 -10.67
C TYR A 118 -10.53 2.51 -9.52
N ARG A 119 -11.67 2.43 -8.82
CA ARG A 119 -11.82 1.64 -7.60
C ARG A 119 -12.04 0.16 -7.90
N GLY A 120 -11.43 -0.70 -7.11
CA GLY A 120 -11.51 -2.14 -7.26
C GLY A 120 -11.49 -2.86 -5.92
N ALA A 121 -10.43 -3.61 -5.66
CA ALA A 121 -10.31 -4.51 -4.51
C ALA A 121 -10.32 -3.84 -3.14
N ASP A 122 -10.15 -2.53 -3.06
CA ASP A 122 -10.15 -1.76 -1.81
C ASP A 122 -11.55 -1.34 -1.34
N LYS A 123 -12.59 -1.66 -2.10
CA LYS A 123 -13.97 -1.33 -1.73
C LYS A 123 -14.46 -2.14 -0.54
#